data_97612e79457c98e57f3ec6b3fd4be14b
#
_entry.id   97612e79457c98e57f3ec6b3fd4be14b
#
_cell.length_a   1.000
_cell.length_b   1.000
_cell.length_c   1.000
_cell.angle_alpha   90.00
_cell.angle_beta   90.00
_cell.angle_gamma   90.00
#
_symmetry.space_group_name_H-M   'P 1'
#
loop_
_entity.id
_entity.type
_entity.pdbx_description
1 polymer ?
#
loop_
_entity_poly.entity_id
_entity_poly.type
_entity_poly.pdbx_seq_one_letter_code
_entity_poly.pdbx_strand_id
1 'polypeptide(L)'
;MKSPLSLQNRQFKAGRALRSLIPAESVVHCYVTYDGELEIDLAKAGRYVVGHTNCYTIFEFWTCISHHPQQVMTAAMHFDNIEDKNIFYLLQETLPNYDDPFVRSAIFFLLCKFSSVGQASRGSFQRDSYNPRAIPNMARVPSQSMVVKYDANDNFLDGIGNNTRKCDYVVIPGGHFQYDYLKGAEQEKAQYDETPINHEALREYLKTAINKSLLVYHFTPKILKFYEGHTFYLVDKWGKITNNKDNAVEVLVANF
;
A
#
# COMPACT_ATOMS: atom_id res chain seq x y z
N MET A 1 10.83 9.78 -3.90
CA MET A 1 11.61 8.82 -3.06
C MET A 1 10.76 7.58 -2.99
N LYS A 2 11.32 6.42 -3.18
CA LYS A 2 10.58 5.16 -3.01
C LYS A 2 10.33 4.88 -1.53
N SER A 3 9.23 4.22 -1.23
CA SER A 3 8.97 3.69 0.10
C SER A 3 10.08 2.74 0.54
N PRO A 4 10.42 2.67 1.83
CA PRO A 4 11.32 1.64 2.34
C PRO A 4 10.81 0.21 2.05
N LEU A 5 9.50 -0.01 2.06
CA LEU A 5 8.87 -1.30 1.73
C LEU A 5 8.56 -1.48 0.23
N SER A 6 8.88 -0.50 -0.62
CA SER A 6 8.57 -0.54 -2.06
C SER A 6 8.88 -1.91 -2.69
N LEU A 7 7.87 -2.52 -3.28
CA LEU A 7 7.93 -3.81 -3.95
C LEU A 7 8.12 -3.59 -5.46
N GLN A 8 9.06 -4.29 -6.09
CA GLN A 8 9.38 -4.05 -7.51
C GLN A 8 8.17 -4.24 -8.43
N ASN A 9 7.24 -5.13 -8.08
CA ASN A 9 6.11 -5.52 -8.93
C ASN A 9 4.77 -4.82 -8.59
N ARG A 10 4.74 -3.94 -7.57
CA ARG A 10 3.53 -3.28 -7.08
C ARG A 10 3.58 -1.77 -7.09
N GLN A 11 4.56 -1.19 -7.76
CA GLN A 11 4.72 0.27 -7.78
C GLN A 11 3.59 0.91 -8.57
N PHE A 12 2.69 1.60 -7.86
CA PHE A 12 1.74 2.49 -8.49
C PHE A 12 2.43 3.71 -9.10
N LYS A 13 2.06 4.05 -10.32
CA LYS A 13 2.47 5.30 -10.98
C LYS A 13 1.51 6.44 -10.68
N ALA A 14 0.32 6.11 -10.18
CA ALA A 14 -0.79 7.04 -9.93
C ALA A 14 -0.48 8.20 -8.97
N GLY A 15 0.59 8.13 -8.17
CA GLY A 15 0.93 9.18 -7.23
C GLY A 15 0.95 10.59 -7.83
N ARG A 16 1.46 10.75 -9.06
CA ARG A 16 1.44 12.04 -9.75
C ARG A 16 0.02 12.48 -10.15
N ALA A 17 -0.80 11.56 -10.65
CA ALA A 17 -2.19 11.82 -11.00
C ALA A 17 -3.01 12.17 -9.74
N LEU A 18 -2.82 11.42 -8.64
CA LEU A 18 -3.46 11.71 -7.36
C LEU A 18 -3.12 13.14 -6.88
N ARG A 19 -1.85 13.55 -6.98
CA ARG A 19 -1.45 14.92 -6.61
C ARG A 19 -2.12 15.99 -7.46
N SER A 20 -2.48 15.72 -8.70
CA SER A 20 -3.21 16.69 -9.54
C SER A 20 -4.70 16.75 -9.21
N LEU A 21 -5.27 15.68 -8.65
CA LEU A 21 -6.70 15.59 -8.32
C LEU A 21 -6.99 15.98 -6.86
N ILE A 22 -6.05 15.71 -5.96
CA ILE A 22 -6.20 16.00 -4.53
C ILE A 22 -5.44 17.31 -4.23
N PRO A 23 -6.10 18.38 -3.76
CA PRO A 23 -5.44 19.64 -3.38
C PRO A 23 -4.41 19.46 -2.27
N ALA A 24 -3.42 20.36 -2.18
CA ALA A 24 -2.54 20.44 -1.02
C ALA A 24 -3.36 20.72 0.26
N GLU A 25 -2.81 20.38 1.41
CA GLU A 25 -3.42 20.56 2.74
C GLU A 25 -4.70 19.74 3.00
N SER A 26 -5.17 18.95 2.00
CA SER A 26 -6.27 18.02 2.19
C SER A 26 -5.91 16.91 3.18
N VAL A 27 -6.89 16.48 3.97
CA VAL A 27 -6.82 15.27 4.79
C VAL A 27 -7.21 14.07 3.93
N VAL A 28 -6.28 13.12 3.76
CA VAL A 28 -6.47 11.93 2.92
C VAL A 28 -6.38 10.68 3.76
N HIS A 29 -7.42 9.86 3.74
CA HIS A 29 -7.39 8.52 4.31
C HIS A 29 -7.09 7.50 3.22
N CYS A 30 -5.99 6.75 3.38
CA CYS A 30 -5.61 5.65 2.51
C CYS A 30 -5.93 4.33 3.21
N TYR A 31 -6.75 3.49 2.59
CA TYR A 31 -7.11 2.18 3.14
C TYR A 31 -6.31 1.08 2.47
N VAL A 32 -6.18 -0.07 3.16
CA VAL A 32 -5.34 -1.21 2.71
C VAL A 32 -3.87 -0.79 2.55
N THR A 33 -3.38 0.05 3.45
CA THR A 33 -1.99 0.49 3.45
C THR A 33 -1.05 -0.69 3.71
N TYR A 34 -0.11 -0.92 2.79
CA TYR A 34 0.93 -1.93 2.92
C TYR A 34 2.32 -1.30 2.78
N ASP A 35 2.74 -1.00 1.56
CA ASP A 35 4.07 -0.48 1.27
C ASP A 35 4.20 1.04 1.46
N GLY A 36 3.10 1.74 1.64
CA GLY A 36 3.04 3.18 1.91
C GLY A 36 3.54 4.07 0.76
N GLU A 37 3.64 3.56 -0.48
CA GLU A 37 4.20 4.34 -1.58
C GLU A 37 3.32 5.52 -1.97
N LEU A 38 2.01 5.30 -2.08
CA LEU A 38 1.04 6.37 -2.39
C LEU A 38 0.93 7.37 -1.24
N GLU A 39 0.93 6.87 -0.01
CA GLU A 39 0.84 7.66 1.22
C GLU A 39 2.04 8.60 1.35
N ILE A 40 3.26 8.08 1.17
CA ILE A 40 4.49 8.88 1.18
C ILE A 40 4.48 9.94 0.07
N ASP A 41 4.02 9.57 -1.12
CA ASP A 41 4.01 10.49 -2.27
C ASP A 41 3.01 11.64 -2.05
N LEU A 42 1.84 11.36 -1.49
CA LEU A 42 0.84 12.36 -1.11
C LEU A 42 1.33 13.24 0.05
N ALA A 43 1.88 12.63 1.10
CA ALA A 43 2.37 13.36 2.28
C ALA A 43 3.51 14.34 1.91
N LYS A 44 4.47 13.89 1.08
CA LYS A 44 5.55 14.76 0.57
C LYS A 44 5.06 15.89 -0.31
N ALA A 45 3.90 15.74 -0.89
CA ALA A 45 3.27 16.78 -1.70
C ALA A 45 2.32 17.68 -0.88
N GLY A 46 2.45 17.70 0.45
CA GLY A 46 1.74 18.62 1.35
C GLY A 46 0.32 18.21 1.71
N ARG A 47 -0.01 16.89 1.67
CA ARG A 47 -1.28 16.35 2.17
C ARG A 47 -1.06 15.76 3.56
N TYR A 48 -2.11 15.78 4.39
CA TYR A 48 -2.12 15.08 5.67
C TYR A 48 -2.70 13.67 5.45
N VAL A 49 -1.85 12.65 5.58
CA VAL A 49 -2.21 11.29 5.19
C VAL A 49 -2.38 10.38 6.40
N VAL A 50 -3.50 9.69 6.45
CA VAL A 50 -3.77 8.64 7.43
C VAL A 50 -3.89 7.32 6.67
N GLY A 51 -2.86 6.47 6.79
CA GLY A 51 -2.89 5.10 6.29
C GLY A 51 -3.64 4.19 7.25
N HIS A 52 -4.42 3.26 6.73
CA HIS A 52 -5.16 2.27 7.50
C HIS A 52 -4.74 0.86 7.08
N THR A 53 -4.44 0.00 8.04
CA THR A 53 -4.08 -1.40 7.82
C THR A 53 -4.69 -2.30 8.90
N ASN A 54 -5.13 -3.50 8.51
CA ASN A 54 -5.55 -4.53 9.44
C ASN A 54 -4.42 -5.51 9.82
N CYS A 55 -3.22 -5.30 9.30
CA CYS A 55 -2.04 -6.09 9.63
C CYS A 55 -1.22 -5.39 10.72
N TYR A 56 -1.18 -5.99 11.92
CA TYR A 56 -0.45 -5.42 13.05
C TYR A 56 1.04 -5.20 12.77
N THR A 57 1.70 -6.14 12.08
CA THR A 57 3.13 -6.04 11.76
C THR A 57 3.44 -4.85 10.84
N ILE A 58 2.54 -4.55 9.90
CA ILE A 58 2.64 -3.38 9.03
C ILE A 58 2.47 -2.09 9.84
N PHE A 59 1.44 -2.05 10.70
CA PHE A 59 1.21 -0.92 11.60
C PHE A 59 2.42 -0.68 12.51
N GLU A 60 2.94 -1.73 13.15
CA GLU A 60 4.10 -1.65 14.03
C GLU A 60 5.33 -1.11 13.29
N PHE A 61 5.63 -1.64 12.11
CA PHE A 61 6.74 -1.17 11.29
C PHE A 61 6.62 0.34 10.99
N TRP A 62 5.47 0.78 10.49
CA TRP A 62 5.26 2.20 10.17
C TRP A 62 5.33 3.09 11.42
N THR A 63 4.82 2.63 12.55
CA THR A 63 4.90 3.34 13.83
C THR A 63 6.35 3.47 14.29
N CYS A 64 7.11 2.37 14.27
CA CYS A 64 8.52 2.37 14.68
C CYS A 64 9.37 3.30 13.83
N ILE A 65 9.26 3.26 12.50
CA ILE A 65 10.07 4.13 11.64
C ILE A 65 9.61 5.59 11.64
N SER A 66 8.36 5.87 11.97
CA SER A 66 7.86 7.26 12.10
C SER A 66 8.37 7.95 13.34
N HIS A 67 8.54 7.23 14.46
CA HIS A 67 8.94 7.81 15.73
C HIS A 67 10.44 7.59 16.05
N HIS A 68 10.96 6.41 15.71
CA HIS A 68 12.31 5.98 16.09
C HIS A 68 13.06 5.30 14.93
N PRO A 69 13.21 5.95 13.77
CA PRO A 69 13.81 5.32 12.57
C PRO A 69 15.24 4.82 12.82
N GLN A 70 16.02 5.52 13.69
CA GLN A 70 17.40 5.13 13.98
C GLN A 70 17.49 3.77 14.67
N GLN A 71 16.55 3.45 15.57
CA GLN A 71 16.55 2.17 16.28
C GLN A 71 16.27 1.01 15.31
N VAL A 72 15.27 1.17 14.42
CA VAL A 72 14.96 0.17 13.38
C VAL A 72 16.13 0.02 12.40
N MET A 73 16.75 1.14 11.99
CA MET A 73 17.89 1.11 11.07
C MET A 73 19.10 0.40 11.69
N THR A 74 19.41 0.67 12.96
CA THR A 74 20.51 0.00 13.68
C THR A 74 20.25 -1.50 13.77
N ALA A 75 19.04 -1.91 14.17
CA ALA A 75 18.66 -3.31 14.19
C ALA A 75 18.74 -3.95 12.79
N ALA A 76 18.26 -3.28 11.75
CA ALA A 76 18.35 -3.78 10.37
C ALA A 76 19.80 -4.00 9.92
N MET A 77 20.73 -3.11 10.29
CA MET A 77 22.15 -3.27 9.95
C MET A 77 22.80 -4.48 10.64
N HIS A 78 22.30 -4.91 11.81
CA HIS A 78 22.78 -6.13 12.47
C HIS A 78 22.35 -7.41 11.76
N PHE A 79 21.20 -7.40 11.07
CA PHE A 79 20.62 -8.54 10.40
C PHE A 79 20.77 -8.51 8.87
N ASP A 80 21.40 -7.48 8.27
CA ASP A 80 21.43 -7.32 6.82
C ASP A 80 22.41 -8.27 6.10
N ASN A 81 23.22 -9.01 6.85
CA ASN A 81 24.19 -9.98 6.33
C ASN A 81 23.63 -11.40 6.17
N ILE A 82 22.30 -11.56 6.12
CA ILE A 82 21.66 -12.86 5.84
C ILE A 82 22.05 -13.33 4.44
N GLU A 83 22.86 -14.40 4.39
CA GLU A 83 23.33 -15.02 3.14
C GLU A 83 22.75 -16.43 2.93
N ASP A 84 22.29 -17.07 4.02
CA ASP A 84 21.72 -18.41 4.01
C ASP A 84 20.19 -18.36 3.96
N LYS A 85 19.63 -19.09 2.99
CA LYS A 85 18.17 -19.26 2.87
C LYS A 85 17.53 -19.86 4.12
N ASN A 86 18.26 -20.72 4.84
CA ASN A 86 17.71 -21.35 6.06
C ASN A 86 17.53 -20.32 7.17
N ILE A 87 18.45 -19.35 7.28
CA ILE A 87 18.31 -18.21 8.22
C ILE A 87 17.10 -17.37 7.82
N PHE A 88 16.90 -17.12 6.53
CA PHE A 88 15.73 -16.38 6.05
C PHE A 88 14.41 -17.06 6.46
N TYR A 89 14.27 -18.38 6.26
CA TYR A 89 13.07 -19.09 6.65
C TYR A 89 12.90 -19.19 8.18
N LEU A 90 13.99 -19.36 8.91
CA LEU A 90 13.96 -19.32 10.38
C LEU A 90 13.44 -17.97 10.89
N LEU A 91 13.90 -16.87 10.30
CA LEU A 91 13.41 -15.54 10.67
C LEU A 91 11.94 -15.30 10.30
N GLN A 92 11.45 -15.90 9.20
CA GLN A 92 10.02 -15.87 8.87
C GLN A 92 9.18 -16.55 9.95
N GLU A 93 9.61 -17.72 10.43
CA GLU A 93 8.91 -18.49 11.48
C GLU A 93 8.99 -17.80 12.85
N THR A 94 10.15 -17.23 13.17
CA THR A 94 10.42 -16.71 14.52
C THR A 94 10.07 -15.23 14.67
N LEU A 95 9.73 -14.52 13.59
CA LEU A 95 9.39 -13.08 13.63
C LEU A 95 8.40 -12.72 14.75
N PRO A 96 7.30 -13.46 14.99
CA PRO A 96 6.36 -13.13 16.06
C PRO A 96 6.94 -13.28 17.49
N ASN A 97 8.04 -14.02 17.64
CA ASN A 97 8.63 -14.34 18.95
C ASN A 97 9.62 -13.28 19.47
N TYR A 98 9.96 -12.30 18.66
CA TYR A 98 10.82 -11.20 19.12
C TYR A 98 9.99 -10.20 19.94
N ASP A 99 10.42 -9.90 21.16
CA ASP A 99 9.72 -8.98 22.06
C ASP A 99 9.94 -7.51 21.70
N ASP A 100 11.12 -7.17 21.17
CA ASP A 100 11.48 -5.80 20.81
C ASP A 100 10.81 -5.39 19.47
N PRO A 101 9.94 -4.37 19.46
CA PRO A 101 9.25 -3.91 18.27
C PRO A 101 10.19 -3.34 17.20
N PHE A 102 11.35 -2.79 17.58
CA PHE A 102 12.32 -2.27 16.62
C PHE A 102 13.06 -3.40 15.92
N VAL A 103 13.38 -4.48 16.64
CA VAL A 103 13.96 -5.70 16.08
C VAL A 103 12.95 -6.39 15.16
N ARG A 104 11.68 -6.56 15.60
CA ARG A 104 10.63 -7.11 14.72
C ARG A 104 10.45 -6.30 13.46
N SER A 105 10.39 -4.98 13.56
CA SER A 105 10.26 -4.09 12.41
C SER A 105 11.46 -4.18 11.45
N ALA A 106 12.67 -4.32 11.99
CA ALA A 106 13.88 -4.49 11.20
C ALA A 106 13.89 -5.83 10.45
N ILE A 107 13.55 -6.92 11.13
CA ILE A 107 13.47 -8.26 10.53
C ILE A 107 12.35 -8.28 9.49
N PHE A 108 11.16 -7.74 9.79
CA PHE A 108 10.07 -7.60 8.83
C PHE A 108 10.52 -6.88 7.56
N PHE A 109 11.19 -5.74 7.70
CA PHE A 109 11.73 -4.99 6.55
C PHE A 109 12.69 -5.84 5.71
N LEU A 110 13.65 -6.52 6.35
CA LEU A 110 14.64 -7.35 5.66
C LEU A 110 13.99 -8.55 4.97
N LEU A 111 13.03 -9.22 5.63
CA LEU A 111 12.27 -10.31 5.02
C LEU A 111 11.51 -9.83 3.77
N CYS A 112 10.88 -8.65 3.81
CA CYS A 112 10.27 -8.06 2.62
C CYS A 112 11.31 -7.80 1.51
N LYS A 113 12.52 -7.36 1.86
CA LYS A 113 13.58 -7.07 0.89
C LYS A 113 14.25 -8.30 0.29
N PHE A 114 14.35 -9.35 1.06
CA PHE A 114 14.97 -10.62 0.62
C PHE A 114 13.95 -11.61 0.03
N SER A 115 12.67 -11.33 0.10
CA SER A 115 11.64 -12.17 -0.50
C SER A 115 11.52 -11.91 -2.01
N SER A 116 11.43 -12.97 -2.82
CA SER A 116 11.19 -12.90 -4.26
C SER A 116 9.88 -12.21 -4.64
N VAL A 117 8.92 -12.17 -3.70
CA VAL A 117 7.62 -11.50 -3.88
C VAL A 117 7.51 -10.20 -3.08
N GLY A 118 8.54 -9.86 -2.31
CA GLY A 118 8.58 -8.63 -1.50
C GLY A 118 7.69 -8.66 -0.27
N GLN A 119 7.37 -9.83 0.27
CA GLN A 119 6.56 -10.00 1.48
C GLN A 119 7.30 -10.81 2.53
N ALA A 120 7.17 -10.40 3.79
CA ALA A 120 7.87 -11.03 4.89
C ALA A 120 7.45 -12.48 5.12
N SER A 121 6.16 -12.81 4.92
CA SER A 121 5.60 -14.14 5.20
C SER A 121 5.67 -15.11 4.02
N ARG A 122 6.06 -14.66 2.83
CA ARG A 122 6.00 -15.45 1.59
C ARG A 122 7.18 -15.23 0.67
N GLY A 123 7.29 -16.11 -0.32
CA GLY A 123 8.31 -16.07 -1.35
C GLY A 123 9.58 -16.82 -0.97
N SER A 124 10.41 -17.03 -1.96
CA SER A 124 11.74 -17.63 -1.78
C SER A 124 12.79 -16.56 -1.46
N PHE A 125 13.84 -16.98 -0.80
CA PHE A 125 14.99 -16.11 -0.53
C PHE A 125 15.63 -15.62 -1.82
N GLN A 126 15.75 -14.30 -1.96
CA GLN A 126 16.38 -13.65 -3.12
C GLN A 126 17.15 -12.40 -2.67
N ARG A 127 18.45 -12.57 -2.43
CA ARG A 127 19.32 -11.48 -1.97
C ARG A 127 19.81 -10.56 -3.10
N ASP A 128 19.96 -11.06 -4.31
CA ASP A 128 20.62 -10.36 -5.42
C ASP A 128 20.00 -9.00 -5.78
N SER A 129 18.70 -8.84 -5.47
CA SER A 129 17.98 -7.57 -5.68
C SER A 129 18.06 -6.61 -4.50
N TYR A 130 18.62 -7.03 -3.37
CA TYR A 130 18.71 -6.22 -2.16
C TYR A 130 19.76 -5.10 -2.30
N ASN A 131 19.34 -3.90 -1.95
CA ASN A 131 20.23 -2.75 -1.88
C ASN A 131 20.26 -2.19 -0.45
N PRO A 132 21.40 -2.25 0.26
CA PRO A 132 21.53 -1.72 1.63
C PRO A 132 21.16 -0.24 1.78
N ARG A 133 21.20 0.53 0.68
CA ARG A 133 20.72 1.94 0.66
C ARG A 133 19.22 2.06 0.99
N ALA A 134 18.47 0.96 1.00
CA ALA A 134 17.08 0.97 1.44
C ALA A 134 16.95 1.25 2.95
N ILE A 135 17.94 0.85 3.78
CA ILE A 135 17.93 1.09 5.23
C ILE A 135 17.88 2.61 5.53
N PRO A 136 18.78 3.47 5.03
CA PRO A 136 18.71 4.91 5.27
C PRO A 136 17.42 5.59 4.78
N ASN A 137 16.69 4.98 3.88
CA ASN A 137 15.42 5.54 3.40
C ASN A 137 14.32 5.54 4.49
N MET A 138 14.44 4.71 5.53
CA MET A 138 13.49 4.71 6.65
C MET A 138 13.44 6.07 7.35
N ALA A 139 14.58 6.74 7.54
CA ALA A 139 14.66 8.06 8.17
C ALA A 139 14.08 9.20 7.32
N ARG A 140 13.67 8.93 6.09
CA ARG A 140 13.14 9.94 5.15
C ARG A 140 11.61 9.91 5.02
N VAL A 141 10.96 9.07 5.81
CA VAL A 141 9.48 9.00 5.86
C VAL A 141 8.94 10.33 6.40
N PRO A 142 7.91 10.93 5.77
CA PRO A 142 7.37 12.23 6.18
C PRO A 142 6.45 12.10 7.41
N SER A 143 7.00 11.73 8.57
CA SER A 143 6.27 11.41 9.79
C SER A 143 5.41 12.55 10.36
N GLN A 144 5.68 13.81 9.96
CA GLN A 144 4.86 14.95 10.38
C GLN A 144 3.54 15.07 9.62
N SER A 145 3.46 14.49 8.42
CA SER A 145 2.29 14.57 7.54
C SER A 145 1.71 13.20 7.15
N MET A 146 2.27 12.11 7.69
CA MET A 146 1.80 10.75 7.48
C MET A 146 1.78 9.98 8.80
N VAL A 147 0.65 9.35 9.08
CA VAL A 147 0.47 8.41 10.20
C VAL A 147 -0.21 7.15 9.68
N VAL A 148 0.15 5.99 10.23
CA VAL A 148 -0.55 4.72 9.95
C VAL A 148 -1.33 4.30 11.19
N LYS A 149 -2.54 3.81 11.01
CA LYS A 149 -3.44 3.32 12.05
C LYS A 149 -3.71 1.84 11.86
N TYR A 150 -3.83 1.14 12.96
CA TYR A 150 -4.29 -0.24 13.00
C TYR A 150 -5.81 -0.28 13.14
N ASP A 151 -6.47 -0.89 12.17
CA ASP A 151 -7.91 -1.16 12.17
C ASP A 151 -8.08 -2.68 12.21
N ALA A 152 -8.49 -3.22 13.36
CA ALA A 152 -8.60 -4.67 13.57
C ALA A 152 -9.76 -5.32 12.77
N ASN A 153 -10.58 -4.53 12.08
CA ASN A 153 -11.69 -5.05 11.27
C ASN A 153 -11.17 -5.64 9.95
N ASP A 154 -11.58 -6.85 9.65
CA ASP A 154 -11.26 -7.51 8.38
C ASP A 154 -11.90 -6.78 7.18
N ASN A 155 -13.03 -6.11 7.38
CA ASN A 155 -13.68 -5.29 6.38
C ASN A 155 -13.32 -3.81 6.55
N PHE A 156 -12.39 -3.32 5.76
CA PHE A 156 -11.96 -1.90 5.79
C PHE A 156 -13.08 -0.91 5.40
N LEU A 157 -14.13 -1.36 4.68
CA LEU A 157 -15.27 -0.50 4.33
C LEU A 157 -16.03 -0.02 5.57
N ASP A 158 -16.10 -0.84 6.62
CA ASP A 158 -16.71 -0.45 7.91
C ASP A 158 -15.90 0.67 8.58
N GLY A 159 -14.57 0.60 8.46
CA GLY A 159 -13.66 1.66 8.93
C GLY A 159 -13.86 2.99 8.21
N ILE A 160 -14.15 2.95 6.90
CA ILE A 160 -14.44 4.15 6.10
C ILE A 160 -15.69 4.86 6.66
N GLY A 161 -16.77 4.13 6.88
CA GLY A 161 -18.03 4.68 7.43
C GLY A 161 -17.79 5.45 8.73
N ASN A 162 -16.97 4.94 9.61
CA ASN A 162 -16.64 5.56 10.91
C ASN A 162 -15.77 6.82 10.79
N ASN A 163 -15.04 6.97 9.70
CA ASN A 163 -14.08 8.07 9.47
C ASN A 163 -14.56 9.13 8.48
N THR A 164 -15.76 8.99 7.91
CA THR A 164 -16.31 9.81 6.81
C THR A 164 -16.25 11.33 7.09
N ARG A 165 -16.41 11.75 8.34
CA ARG A 165 -16.39 13.17 8.72
C ARG A 165 -14.99 13.72 9.02
N LYS A 166 -13.95 12.90 8.91
CA LYS A 166 -12.59 13.23 9.34
C LYS A 166 -11.61 13.42 8.18
N CYS A 167 -12.06 13.23 6.95
CA CYS A 167 -11.19 13.36 5.78
C CYS A 167 -11.90 14.04 4.60
N ASP A 168 -11.11 14.64 3.72
CA ASP A 168 -11.59 15.25 2.48
C ASP A 168 -11.63 14.22 1.35
N TYR A 169 -10.64 13.32 1.34
CA TYR A 169 -10.47 12.31 0.31
C TYR A 169 -10.21 10.92 0.90
N VAL A 170 -10.73 9.91 0.21
CA VAL A 170 -10.44 8.50 0.47
C VAL A 170 -9.70 7.94 -0.74
N VAL A 171 -8.58 7.26 -0.52
CA VAL A 171 -7.79 6.56 -1.54
C VAL A 171 -7.72 5.09 -1.19
N ILE A 172 -8.07 4.21 -2.13
CA ILE A 172 -8.06 2.76 -1.94
C ILE A 172 -7.26 2.13 -3.08
N PRO A 173 -6.06 1.60 -2.80
CA PRO A 173 -5.27 0.87 -3.79
C PRO A 173 -5.88 -0.52 -4.01
N GLY A 174 -6.61 -0.68 -5.11
CA GLY A 174 -7.25 -1.94 -5.51
C GLY A 174 -6.32 -2.92 -6.22
N GLY A 175 -5.12 -2.49 -6.60
CA GLY A 175 -4.12 -3.36 -7.23
C GLY A 175 -4.56 -3.92 -8.59
N HIS A 176 -4.45 -5.23 -8.76
CA HIS A 176 -4.91 -5.93 -9.94
C HIS A 176 -6.40 -6.27 -9.80
N PHE A 177 -7.19 -5.84 -10.79
CA PHE A 177 -8.61 -6.16 -10.82
C PHE A 177 -8.83 -7.63 -11.19
N GLN A 178 -9.32 -8.41 -10.22
CA GLN A 178 -9.60 -9.83 -10.35
C GLN A 178 -11.08 -10.07 -10.03
N TYR A 179 -11.93 -10.05 -11.05
CA TYR A 179 -13.35 -10.27 -10.92
C TYR A 179 -13.84 -11.27 -11.98
N ASP A 180 -14.54 -12.30 -11.54
CA ASP A 180 -15.15 -13.30 -12.41
C ASP A 180 -16.60 -12.90 -12.74
N TYR A 181 -16.79 -12.34 -13.91
CA TYR A 181 -18.12 -11.93 -14.37
C TYR A 181 -19.12 -13.09 -14.51
N LEU A 182 -18.63 -14.32 -14.70
CA LEU A 182 -19.51 -15.49 -14.85
C LEU A 182 -20.02 -15.98 -13.51
N LYS A 183 -19.21 -15.86 -12.46
CA LYS A 183 -19.54 -16.33 -11.12
C LYS A 183 -20.07 -15.22 -10.21
N GLY A 184 -19.97 -13.96 -10.64
CA GLY A 184 -20.31 -12.82 -9.79
C GLY A 184 -19.50 -12.78 -8.50
N ALA A 185 -18.32 -13.37 -8.50
CA ALA A 185 -17.46 -13.51 -7.34
C ALA A 185 -16.03 -13.09 -7.68
N GLU A 186 -15.32 -12.65 -6.67
CA GLU A 186 -13.89 -12.41 -6.78
C GLU A 186 -13.15 -13.72 -6.98
N GLN A 187 -12.18 -13.73 -7.90
CA GLN A 187 -11.26 -14.87 -7.97
C GLN A 187 -10.38 -14.85 -6.73
N GLU A 188 -10.65 -15.77 -5.81
CA GLU A 188 -9.80 -16.02 -4.65
C GLU A 188 -8.44 -16.55 -5.07
N LYS A 189 -7.57 -15.72 -5.46
CA LYS A 189 -6.14 -15.96 -5.29
C LYS A 189 -5.49 -14.60 -5.09
N ALA A 190 -5.72 -14.02 -3.94
CA ALA A 190 -4.71 -13.17 -3.36
C ALA A 190 -3.43 -13.99 -3.34
N GLN A 191 -2.50 -13.71 -4.25
CA GLN A 191 -1.15 -14.30 -4.22
C GLN A 191 -0.38 -13.86 -2.96
N TYR A 192 -1.07 -13.20 -2.02
CA TYR A 192 -0.46 -12.43 -0.93
C TYR A 192 -1.42 -12.36 0.26
N ASP A 193 -0.91 -12.09 1.45
CA ASP A 193 -1.66 -11.86 2.70
C ASP A 193 -2.55 -10.60 2.66
N GLU A 194 -3.08 -10.26 1.50
CA GLU A 194 -4.02 -9.16 1.33
C GLU A 194 -5.43 -9.68 1.56
N THR A 195 -6.18 -8.94 2.33
CA THR A 195 -7.63 -9.13 2.43
C THR A 195 -8.21 -9.02 1.02
N PRO A 196 -8.94 -10.03 0.54
CA PRO A 196 -9.58 -9.97 -0.76
C PRO A 196 -10.45 -8.73 -0.85
N ILE A 197 -10.27 -7.95 -1.92
CA ILE A 197 -11.07 -6.74 -2.11
C ILE A 197 -12.42 -7.14 -2.72
N ASN A 198 -13.50 -6.86 -2.00
CA ASN A 198 -14.85 -7.03 -2.52
C ASN A 198 -15.19 -5.88 -3.48
N HIS A 199 -15.01 -6.13 -4.78
CA HIS A 199 -15.23 -5.11 -5.83
C HIS A 199 -16.69 -4.69 -5.94
N GLU A 200 -17.66 -5.57 -5.67
CA GLU A 200 -19.08 -5.23 -5.65
C GLU A 200 -19.41 -4.27 -4.50
N ALA A 201 -18.92 -4.59 -3.30
CA ALA A 201 -19.07 -3.71 -2.14
C ALA A 201 -18.38 -2.35 -2.37
N LEU A 202 -17.19 -2.31 -3.00
CA LEU A 202 -16.53 -1.07 -3.37
C LEU A 202 -17.33 -0.25 -4.38
N ARG A 203 -17.94 -0.90 -5.37
CA ARG A 203 -18.78 -0.21 -6.34
C ARG A 203 -20.02 0.41 -5.68
N GLU A 204 -20.68 -0.33 -4.77
CA GLU A 204 -21.79 0.22 -4.00
C GLU A 204 -21.36 1.34 -3.05
N TYR A 205 -20.19 1.18 -2.41
CA TYR A 205 -19.60 2.26 -1.62
C TYR A 205 -19.39 3.53 -2.44
N LEU A 206 -18.80 3.46 -3.64
CA LEU A 206 -18.59 4.64 -4.47
C LEU A 206 -19.88 5.38 -4.84
N LYS A 207 -20.99 4.68 -5.00
CA LYS A 207 -22.31 5.29 -5.30
C LYS A 207 -22.86 6.10 -4.12
N THR A 208 -22.54 5.69 -2.89
CA THR A 208 -23.11 6.24 -1.66
C THR A 208 -22.11 7.08 -0.86
N ALA A 209 -20.83 7.07 -1.25
CA ALA A 209 -19.76 7.74 -0.52
C ALA A 209 -19.97 9.26 -0.48
N ILE A 210 -19.94 9.83 0.73
CA ILE A 210 -20.02 11.28 0.97
C ILE A 210 -18.68 11.95 0.66
N ASN A 211 -17.56 11.28 0.99
CA ASN A 211 -16.21 11.78 0.71
C ASN A 211 -15.85 11.55 -0.75
N LYS A 212 -15.00 12.44 -1.27
CA LYS A 212 -14.37 12.23 -2.58
C LYS A 212 -13.45 11.01 -2.52
N SER A 213 -13.80 9.98 -3.25
CA SER A 213 -13.15 8.67 -3.18
C SER A 213 -12.51 8.30 -4.51
N LEU A 214 -11.28 7.75 -4.44
CA LEU A 214 -10.45 7.34 -5.57
C LEU A 214 -9.99 5.89 -5.35
N LEU A 215 -10.40 5.00 -6.24
CA LEU A 215 -9.85 3.64 -6.31
C LEU A 215 -8.69 3.64 -7.32
N VAL A 216 -7.58 3.01 -6.97
CA VAL A 216 -6.38 2.93 -7.82
C VAL A 216 -6.17 1.50 -8.28
N TYR A 217 -6.22 1.26 -9.58
CA TYR A 217 -6.05 -0.06 -10.17
C TYR A 217 -4.97 -0.08 -11.26
N HIS A 218 -4.31 -1.21 -11.44
CA HIS A 218 -3.63 -1.50 -12.70
C HIS A 218 -4.67 -1.59 -13.82
N PHE A 219 -4.39 -0.92 -14.93
CA PHE A 219 -5.39 -0.78 -15.99
C PHE A 219 -5.72 -2.11 -16.67
N THR A 220 -7.00 -2.41 -16.73
CA THR A 220 -7.59 -3.41 -17.63
C THR A 220 -8.91 -2.87 -18.19
N PRO A 221 -9.30 -3.18 -19.44
CA PRO A 221 -10.57 -2.74 -20.01
C PRO A 221 -11.80 -3.21 -19.20
N LYS A 222 -11.67 -4.31 -18.45
CA LYS A 222 -12.75 -4.86 -17.60
C LYS A 222 -13.17 -3.87 -16.51
N ILE A 223 -12.25 -3.08 -15.98
CA ILE A 223 -12.54 -2.09 -14.92
C ILE A 223 -13.53 -1.04 -15.43
N LEU A 224 -13.32 -0.54 -16.64
CA LEU A 224 -14.19 0.49 -17.21
C LEU A 224 -15.63 -0.01 -17.35
N LYS A 225 -15.80 -1.29 -17.70
CA LYS A 225 -17.11 -1.92 -17.78
C LYS A 225 -17.72 -2.15 -16.41
N PHE A 226 -16.93 -2.62 -15.45
CA PHE A 226 -17.39 -2.94 -14.10
C PHE A 226 -17.88 -1.71 -13.32
N TYR A 227 -17.13 -0.59 -13.43
CA TYR A 227 -17.43 0.68 -12.78
C TYR A 227 -18.13 1.67 -13.72
N GLU A 228 -18.86 1.18 -14.74
CA GLU A 228 -19.61 2.04 -15.66
C GLU A 228 -20.53 3.01 -14.89
N GLY A 229 -20.53 4.28 -15.31
CA GLY A 229 -21.24 5.36 -14.61
C GLY A 229 -20.40 6.17 -13.62
N HIS A 230 -19.15 5.77 -13.37
CA HIS A 230 -18.21 6.53 -12.54
C HIS A 230 -17.22 7.33 -13.41
N THR A 231 -16.53 8.28 -12.79
CA THR A 231 -15.47 9.05 -13.45
C THR A 231 -14.17 8.24 -13.50
N PHE A 232 -13.50 8.25 -14.66
CA PHE A 232 -12.23 7.56 -14.87
C PHE A 232 -11.12 8.52 -15.23
N TYR A 233 -9.95 8.34 -14.60
CA TYR A 233 -8.72 9.00 -14.99
C TYR A 233 -7.71 7.91 -15.35
N LEU A 234 -7.40 7.78 -16.64
CA LEU A 234 -6.36 6.85 -17.12
C LEU A 234 -4.99 7.45 -16.83
N VAL A 235 -4.06 6.62 -16.39
CA VAL A 235 -2.72 7.03 -15.98
C VAL A 235 -1.68 6.31 -16.83
N ASP A 236 -0.76 7.08 -17.42
CA ASP A 236 0.33 6.54 -18.22
C ASP A 236 1.52 6.05 -17.37
N LYS A 237 2.51 5.44 -18.01
CA LYS A 237 3.72 4.92 -17.35
C LYS A 237 4.56 5.98 -16.62
N TRP A 238 4.33 7.26 -16.85
CA TRP A 238 4.96 8.36 -16.13
C TRP A 238 4.09 8.97 -15.00
N GLY A 239 2.93 8.34 -14.75
CA GLY A 239 1.97 8.78 -13.73
C GLY A 239 1.17 10.02 -14.11
N LYS A 240 1.09 10.35 -15.40
CA LYS A 240 0.27 11.47 -15.90
C LYS A 240 -1.10 10.96 -16.34
N ILE A 241 -2.11 11.80 -16.16
CA ILE A 241 -3.44 11.55 -16.71
C ILE A 241 -3.35 11.60 -18.24
N THR A 242 -3.94 10.61 -18.89
CA THR A 242 -3.97 10.45 -20.35
C THR A 242 -5.38 10.11 -20.84
N ASN A 243 -5.71 10.53 -22.05
CA ASN A 243 -6.96 10.13 -22.71
C ASN A 243 -6.76 8.91 -23.64
N ASN A 244 -5.50 8.48 -23.84
CA ASN A 244 -5.19 7.34 -24.71
C ASN A 244 -5.16 6.04 -23.88
N LYS A 245 -6.10 5.13 -24.19
CA LYS A 245 -6.22 3.83 -23.52
C LYS A 245 -5.00 2.92 -23.76
N ASP A 246 -4.35 3.03 -24.91
CA ASP A 246 -3.20 2.19 -25.27
C ASP A 246 -1.95 2.54 -24.44
N ASN A 247 -1.90 3.76 -23.92
CA ASN A 247 -0.80 4.23 -23.06
C ASN A 247 -1.12 4.07 -21.57
N ALA A 248 -2.35 3.66 -21.22
CA ALA A 248 -2.76 3.54 -19.84
C ALA A 248 -2.12 2.29 -19.20
N VAL A 249 -1.47 2.48 -18.06
CA VAL A 249 -0.95 1.40 -17.22
C VAL A 249 -1.74 1.27 -15.92
N GLU A 250 -2.41 2.36 -15.52
CA GLU A 250 -3.27 2.39 -14.33
C GLU A 250 -4.53 3.21 -14.62
N VAL A 251 -5.51 3.05 -13.75
CA VAL A 251 -6.76 3.82 -13.78
C VAL A 251 -7.18 4.21 -12.38
N LEU A 252 -7.63 5.44 -12.23
CA LEU A 252 -8.32 5.92 -11.05
C LEU A 252 -9.82 5.92 -11.35
N VAL A 253 -10.60 5.28 -10.46
CA VAL A 253 -12.06 5.32 -10.49
C VAL A 253 -12.52 6.25 -9.38
N ALA A 254 -13.29 7.27 -9.71
CA ALA A 254 -13.73 8.32 -8.80
C ALA A 254 -15.25 8.44 -8.74
N ASN A 255 -15.76 8.92 -7.60
CA ASN A 255 -17.17 9.25 -7.40
C ASN A 255 -17.51 10.74 -7.60
N PHE A 256 -16.56 11.52 -8.14
CA PHE A 256 -16.70 12.97 -8.35
C PHE A 256 -16.18 13.40 -9.71
#